data_6de6c2b9a72bf1688ca1f9dc7e1c7110
#
_entry.id   6de6c2b9a72bf1688ca1f9dc7e1c7110
#
_cell.length_a   1.000
_cell.length_b   1.000
_cell.length_c   1.000
_cell.angle_alpha   90.00
_cell.angle_beta   90.00
_cell.angle_gamma   90.00
#
_symmetry.space_group_name_H-M   'P 1'
#
loop_
_entity.id
_entity.type
_entity.pdbx_description
1 polymer ?
#
loop_
_entity_poly.entity_id
_entity_poly.type
_entity_poly.pdbx_seq_one_letter_code
_entity_poly.pdbx_strand_id
1 'polypeptide(L)'
;MKPTNSLINRRRFLHHSAAAVGAAVAAPMFVPSSVLGMGGSTAPSERIRMGFIGLGGQGTGHLLGGGWTYVEGGYIARNDVQVQAVCDVRPERRESAHRRCNGYYAGKLGQAGYDGVRAYADFREVLARPDIDAVLLALPYHWAAPMATMAARAGKDVYCEKPIAITLDQGRNLVEICNRFGCIYQAGTQQRSEYGGKFRQACELVRNGRIGQLKEVYAYRQPGAFFPSQWTSEKSVPVPAGFDWDLWLGPLPWRPYGGEAGHTISGIFIGDLNWSPHHYDIIQWTVNPDLTAPIEVEYEKARTAASGTAVHPGGAAGRPEDGNVHYRYANGVVVHSTRYPGQQVGDVGGACFVGTEGRIAVDRVGLVSYPERILKEPLRPADARVEHNHGHSDNFLDCVRSRRATICKPKTAVYTMNAILIGGIAMALQRTVKWDPVNGEFPGDAEANRLVAYAPRAPWRF
;
A
#
# COMPACT_ATOMS: atom_id res chain seq x y z
N MET A 1 80.67 -3.04 -21.19
CA MET A 1 79.51 -2.36 -21.73
C MET A 1 78.80 -1.67 -20.60
N LYS A 2 78.83 -0.34 -20.56
CA LYS A 2 78.11 0.47 -19.53
C LYS A 2 76.67 0.74 -19.99
N PRO A 3 75.64 0.61 -19.13
CA PRO A 3 74.32 0.98 -19.52
C PRO A 3 74.19 2.50 -19.57
N THR A 4 73.77 3.03 -20.71
CA THR A 4 73.41 4.47 -20.87
C THR A 4 72.07 4.74 -20.26
N ASN A 5 72.03 5.34 -19.04
CA ASN A 5 70.83 5.90 -18.48
C ASN A 5 70.46 7.18 -19.24
N SER A 6 69.48 7.10 -20.14
CA SER A 6 68.91 8.30 -20.79
C SER A 6 67.90 8.91 -19.82
N LEU A 7 68.36 9.88 -19.03
CA LEU A 7 67.50 10.77 -18.24
C LEU A 7 66.57 11.56 -19.18
N ILE A 8 65.26 11.32 -19.03
CA ILE A 8 64.25 12.04 -19.79
C ILE A 8 64.35 13.52 -19.34
N ASN A 9 64.73 14.38 -20.28
CA ASN A 9 64.85 15.81 -20.09
C ASN A 9 63.43 16.38 -19.77
N ARG A 10 63.37 17.33 -18.80
CA ARG A 10 62.13 17.97 -18.32
C ARG A 10 61.25 18.51 -19.45
N ARG A 11 61.83 18.97 -20.54
CA ARG A 11 61.13 19.42 -21.75
C ARG A 11 60.47 18.29 -22.53
N ARG A 12 61.12 17.12 -22.62
CA ARG A 12 60.54 15.91 -23.23
C ARG A 12 59.44 15.33 -22.37
N PHE A 13 59.58 15.34 -21.04
CA PHE A 13 58.52 14.90 -20.14
C PHE A 13 57.26 15.77 -20.28
N LEU A 14 57.41 17.11 -20.33
CA LEU A 14 56.31 18.03 -20.52
C LEU A 14 55.64 17.86 -21.91
N HIS A 15 56.40 17.62 -22.95
CA HIS A 15 55.88 17.33 -24.30
C HIS A 15 55.09 16.01 -24.34
N HIS A 16 55.58 14.97 -23.71
CA HIS A 16 54.85 13.67 -23.67
C HIS A 16 53.61 13.77 -22.74
N SER A 17 53.67 14.51 -21.64
CA SER A 17 52.50 14.73 -20.77
C SER A 17 51.44 15.58 -21.48
N ALA A 18 51.81 16.63 -22.20
CA ALA A 18 50.88 17.42 -22.99
C ALA A 18 50.24 16.65 -24.14
N ALA A 19 51.01 15.82 -24.81
CA ALA A 19 50.49 14.93 -25.85
C ALA A 19 49.56 13.87 -25.31
N ALA A 20 49.84 13.28 -24.14
CA ALA A 20 48.96 12.30 -23.45
C ALA A 20 47.67 12.95 -22.98
N VAL A 21 47.69 14.16 -22.44
CA VAL A 21 46.50 14.92 -22.03
C VAL A 21 45.69 15.34 -23.27
N GLY A 22 46.36 15.79 -24.36
CA GLY A 22 45.68 16.13 -25.59
C GLY A 22 45.02 14.94 -26.27
N ALA A 23 45.64 13.76 -26.22
CA ALA A 23 45.04 12.51 -26.74
C ALA A 23 43.86 12.03 -25.87
N ALA A 24 43.89 12.21 -24.55
CA ALA A 24 42.80 11.88 -23.66
C ALA A 24 41.58 12.78 -23.85
N VAL A 25 41.80 14.07 -24.19
CA VAL A 25 40.71 15.03 -24.45
C VAL A 25 40.14 14.87 -25.87
N ALA A 26 40.94 14.35 -26.82
CA ALA A 26 40.53 14.15 -28.21
C ALA A 26 39.93 12.76 -28.49
N ALA A 27 39.93 11.85 -27.54
CA ALA A 27 39.26 10.56 -27.70
C ALA A 27 37.74 10.80 -27.69
N PRO A 28 36.99 10.45 -28.74
CA PRO A 28 35.56 10.57 -28.71
C PRO A 28 35.03 9.71 -27.57
N MET A 29 34.44 10.34 -26.57
CA MET A 29 33.73 9.62 -25.51
C MET A 29 32.46 9.05 -26.15
N PHE A 30 32.49 7.80 -26.55
CA PHE A 30 31.29 7.05 -26.94
C PHE A 30 30.43 6.84 -25.67
N VAL A 31 29.48 7.72 -25.47
CA VAL A 31 28.43 7.52 -24.46
C VAL A 31 27.38 6.63 -25.11
N PRO A 32 27.13 5.41 -24.61
CA PRO A 32 26.08 4.57 -25.15
C PRO A 32 24.73 5.32 -25.18
N SER A 33 23.96 5.14 -26.24
CA SER A 33 22.65 5.81 -26.38
C SER A 33 21.70 5.54 -25.22
N SER A 34 21.81 4.37 -24.58
CA SER A 34 21.07 4.01 -23.37
C SER A 34 21.42 4.87 -22.15
N VAL A 35 22.64 5.41 -22.06
CA VAL A 35 23.07 6.35 -21.00
C VAL A 35 22.47 7.73 -21.23
N LEU A 36 22.19 8.06 -22.50
CA LEU A 36 21.58 9.32 -22.91
C LEU A 36 20.04 9.26 -22.95
N GLY A 37 19.43 8.13 -22.55
CA GLY A 37 17.98 7.98 -22.62
C GLY A 37 17.40 7.87 -24.03
N MET A 38 18.25 7.56 -25.03
CA MET A 38 17.81 7.43 -26.42
C MET A 38 17.29 6.03 -26.72
N GLY A 39 16.46 5.89 -27.77
CA GLY A 39 15.92 4.59 -28.20
C GLY A 39 14.91 3.98 -27.22
N GLY A 40 14.16 4.80 -26.48
CA GLY A 40 13.13 4.34 -25.52
C GLY A 40 13.67 3.85 -24.18
N SER A 41 14.98 4.02 -23.92
CA SER A 41 15.58 3.73 -22.61
C SER A 41 15.58 4.97 -21.73
N THR A 42 15.29 4.81 -20.41
CA THR A 42 15.45 5.88 -19.42
C THR A 42 16.92 5.98 -19.02
N ALA A 43 17.49 7.20 -19.05
CA ALA A 43 18.85 7.42 -18.60
C ALA A 43 19.02 6.96 -17.14
N PRO A 44 20.15 6.36 -16.75
CA PRO A 44 20.37 5.90 -15.38
C PRO A 44 20.13 6.96 -14.30
N SER A 45 20.46 8.23 -14.62
CA SER A 45 20.23 9.38 -13.72
C SER A 45 18.76 9.76 -13.53
N GLU A 46 17.88 9.33 -14.42
CA GLU A 46 16.45 9.62 -14.41
C GLU A 46 15.60 8.46 -13.83
N ARG A 47 16.24 7.33 -13.52
CA ARG A 47 15.57 6.19 -12.92
C ARG A 47 15.27 6.47 -11.45
N ILE A 48 14.05 6.11 -11.03
CA ILE A 48 13.70 6.12 -9.62
C ILE A 48 14.41 4.93 -8.94
N ARG A 49 15.25 5.24 -7.95
CA ARG A 49 16.01 4.25 -7.20
C ARG A 49 15.19 3.76 -6.02
N MET A 50 14.84 2.47 -6.02
CA MET A 50 13.89 1.92 -5.06
C MET A 50 14.50 0.90 -4.12
N GLY A 51 14.03 0.94 -2.86
CA GLY A 51 14.18 -0.11 -1.86
C GLY A 51 12.88 -0.89 -1.68
N PHE A 52 12.96 -2.21 -1.51
CA PHE A 52 11.82 -3.08 -1.25
C PHE A 52 11.92 -3.68 0.15
N ILE A 53 10.93 -3.41 1.00
CA ILE A 53 10.91 -3.84 2.40
C ILE A 53 9.70 -4.72 2.65
N GLY A 54 9.93 -5.95 3.14
CA GLY A 54 8.93 -6.99 3.24
C GLY A 54 8.82 -7.80 1.94
N LEU A 55 9.48 -8.97 1.92
CA LEU A 55 9.64 -9.84 0.75
C LEU A 55 8.80 -11.12 0.86
N GLY A 56 7.63 -11.01 1.48
CA GLY A 56 6.58 -12.01 1.43
C GLY A 56 5.96 -12.13 0.03
N GLY A 57 4.84 -12.86 -0.11
CA GLY A 57 4.20 -13.06 -1.41
C GLY A 57 3.89 -11.77 -2.16
N GLN A 58 3.31 -10.77 -1.46
CA GLN A 58 2.96 -9.48 -2.06
C GLN A 58 4.20 -8.66 -2.45
N GLY A 59 5.17 -8.52 -1.54
CA GLY A 59 6.38 -7.74 -1.82
C GLY A 59 7.25 -8.35 -2.92
N THR A 60 7.41 -9.68 -2.93
CA THR A 60 8.09 -10.39 -4.01
C THR A 60 7.33 -10.27 -5.33
N GLY A 61 5.99 -10.28 -5.28
CA GLY A 61 5.15 -10.06 -6.46
C GLY A 61 5.37 -8.67 -7.07
N HIS A 62 5.40 -7.62 -6.26
CA HIS A 62 5.74 -6.27 -6.74
C HIS A 62 7.16 -6.21 -7.33
N LEU A 63 8.13 -6.80 -6.63
CA LEU A 63 9.52 -6.75 -7.04
C LEU A 63 9.78 -7.48 -8.37
N LEU A 64 9.24 -8.69 -8.53
CA LEU A 64 9.64 -9.66 -9.57
C LEU A 64 8.49 -10.09 -10.50
N GLY A 65 7.32 -9.50 -10.36
CA GLY A 65 6.10 -9.88 -11.06
C GLY A 65 5.24 -10.89 -10.30
N GLY A 66 3.96 -10.62 -10.24
CA GLY A 66 2.97 -11.47 -9.60
C GLY A 66 1.56 -11.01 -9.89
N GLY A 67 0.57 -11.90 -9.77
CA GLY A 67 -0.81 -11.68 -10.19
C GLY A 67 -1.58 -10.57 -9.48
N TRP A 68 -1.05 -10.04 -8.37
CA TRP A 68 -1.72 -9.01 -7.57
C TRP A 68 -1.08 -7.62 -7.68
N THR A 69 -0.08 -7.45 -8.52
CA THR A 69 0.77 -6.26 -8.51
C THR A 69 0.56 -5.37 -9.71
N TYR A 70 -0.04 -5.90 -10.77
CA TYR A 70 -0.37 -5.18 -12.03
C TYR A 70 0.85 -4.54 -12.70
N VAL A 71 2.05 -5.06 -12.43
CA VAL A 71 3.30 -4.67 -13.08
C VAL A 71 3.89 -5.90 -13.77
N GLU A 72 3.82 -5.94 -15.08
CA GLU A 72 4.38 -7.05 -15.86
C GLU A 72 5.88 -7.19 -15.59
N GLY A 73 6.31 -8.39 -15.21
CA GLY A 73 7.70 -8.64 -14.81
C GLY A 73 8.16 -7.97 -13.53
N GLY A 74 7.26 -7.27 -12.80
CA GLY A 74 7.55 -6.54 -11.58
C GLY A 74 8.34 -5.23 -11.80
N TYR A 75 8.58 -4.53 -10.71
CA TYR A 75 9.33 -3.27 -10.74
C TYR A 75 10.77 -3.43 -11.28
N ILE A 76 11.37 -4.60 -11.11
CA ILE A 76 12.73 -4.88 -11.61
C ILE A 76 12.81 -4.86 -13.15
N ALA A 77 11.73 -5.20 -13.83
CA ALA A 77 11.68 -5.22 -15.29
C ALA A 77 11.52 -3.83 -15.90
N ARG A 78 11.07 -2.86 -15.12
CA ARG A 78 10.84 -1.49 -15.60
C ARG A 78 12.16 -0.80 -15.98
N ASN A 79 12.10 -0.03 -17.06
CA ASN A 79 13.27 0.72 -17.52
C ASN A 79 13.48 2.03 -16.74
N ASP A 80 12.42 2.53 -16.11
CA ASP A 80 12.40 3.78 -15.35
C ASP A 80 12.60 3.59 -13.83
N VAL A 81 12.88 2.35 -13.41
CA VAL A 81 13.17 1.98 -12.02
C VAL A 81 14.52 1.28 -11.93
N GLN A 82 15.26 1.57 -10.87
CA GLN A 82 16.45 0.83 -10.46
C GLN A 82 16.26 0.29 -9.03
N VAL A 83 16.21 -1.02 -8.89
CA VAL A 83 16.19 -1.66 -7.56
C VAL A 83 17.59 -1.55 -6.95
N GLN A 84 17.70 -0.92 -5.78
CA GLN A 84 18.96 -0.70 -5.06
C GLN A 84 19.09 -1.57 -3.80
N ALA A 85 17.96 -1.90 -3.17
CA ALA A 85 17.94 -2.64 -1.94
C ALA A 85 16.72 -3.56 -1.82
N VAL A 86 16.93 -4.69 -1.17
CA VAL A 86 15.90 -5.61 -0.72
C VAL A 86 16.06 -5.87 0.77
N CYS A 87 14.95 -5.90 1.52
CA CYS A 87 14.99 -6.03 2.97
C CYS A 87 13.88 -6.94 3.49
N ASP A 88 14.27 -7.91 4.30
CA ASP A 88 13.34 -8.74 5.08
C ASP A 88 14.07 -9.28 6.33
N VAL A 89 13.36 -9.35 7.44
CA VAL A 89 13.88 -9.93 8.69
C VAL A 89 14.13 -11.44 8.57
N ARG A 90 13.51 -12.09 7.58
CA ARG A 90 13.69 -13.51 7.29
C ARG A 90 14.82 -13.72 6.27
N PRO A 91 15.89 -14.44 6.64
CA PRO A 91 17.05 -14.62 5.77
C PRO A 91 16.70 -15.29 4.44
N GLU A 92 15.84 -16.31 4.45
CA GLU A 92 15.48 -17.06 3.24
C GLU A 92 14.78 -16.19 2.19
N ARG A 93 13.94 -15.24 2.62
CA ARG A 93 13.25 -14.30 1.73
C ARG A 93 14.21 -13.26 1.18
N ARG A 94 15.00 -12.65 2.07
CA ARG A 94 16.00 -11.63 1.76
C ARG A 94 17.02 -12.15 0.76
N GLU A 95 17.62 -13.31 1.03
CA GLU A 95 18.64 -13.89 0.17
C GLU A 95 18.11 -14.38 -1.17
N SER A 96 16.88 -14.93 -1.19
CA SER A 96 16.22 -15.30 -2.43
C SER A 96 16.00 -14.08 -3.33
N ALA A 97 15.46 -12.98 -2.78
CA ALA A 97 15.24 -11.74 -3.51
C ALA A 97 16.57 -11.15 -4.01
N HIS A 98 17.58 -11.11 -3.16
CA HIS A 98 18.92 -10.62 -3.50
C HIS A 98 19.52 -11.36 -4.70
N ARG A 99 19.56 -12.70 -4.65
CA ARG A 99 20.08 -13.53 -5.76
C ARG A 99 19.30 -13.31 -7.05
N ARG A 100 17.96 -13.26 -6.98
CA ARG A 100 17.10 -13.07 -8.15
C ARG A 100 17.27 -11.70 -8.79
N CYS A 101 17.38 -10.64 -7.98
CA CYS A 101 17.59 -9.28 -8.49
C CYS A 101 18.96 -9.14 -9.16
N ASN A 102 20.04 -9.59 -8.51
CA ASN A 102 21.38 -9.50 -9.09
C ASN A 102 21.51 -10.39 -10.33
N GLY A 103 20.90 -11.58 -10.34
CA GLY A 103 20.84 -12.44 -11.54
C GLY A 103 20.09 -11.79 -12.71
N TYR A 104 18.97 -11.12 -12.44
CA TYR A 104 18.24 -10.38 -13.46
C TYR A 104 19.08 -9.26 -14.08
N TYR A 105 19.73 -8.43 -13.27
CA TYR A 105 20.58 -7.36 -13.77
C TYR A 105 21.85 -7.88 -14.46
N ALA A 106 22.43 -8.97 -13.96
CA ALA A 106 23.56 -9.64 -14.63
C ALA A 106 23.19 -10.04 -16.08
N GLY A 107 22.03 -10.65 -16.26
CA GLY A 107 21.51 -11.01 -17.59
C GLY A 107 21.16 -9.78 -18.44
N LYS A 108 20.47 -8.80 -17.88
CA LYS A 108 20.06 -7.57 -18.59
C LYS A 108 21.26 -6.74 -19.07
N LEU A 109 22.35 -6.71 -18.30
CA LEU A 109 23.54 -5.92 -18.59
C LEU A 109 24.64 -6.72 -19.27
N GLY A 110 24.50 -8.04 -19.43
CA GLY A 110 25.56 -8.91 -19.93
C GLY A 110 26.79 -8.94 -19.02
N GLN A 111 26.63 -8.66 -17.73
CA GLN A 111 27.69 -8.51 -16.74
C GLN A 111 27.66 -9.65 -15.73
N ALA A 112 28.48 -10.67 -15.94
CA ALA A 112 28.63 -11.76 -14.98
C ALA A 112 29.09 -11.21 -13.62
N GLY A 113 28.46 -11.69 -12.53
CA GLY A 113 28.83 -11.27 -11.16
C GLY A 113 28.33 -9.88 -10.77
N TYR A 114 27.28 -9.36 -11.44
CA TYR A 114 26.62 -8.14 -10.98
C TYR A 114 26.16 -8.29 -9.53
N ASP A 115 26.50 -7.32 -8.67
CA ASP A 115 26.16 -7.27 -7.24
C ASP A 115 25.78 -5.83 -6.82
N GLY A 116 24.93 -5.18 -7.61
CA GLY A 116 24.49 -3.80 -7.38
C GLY A 116 23.30 -3.69 -6.42
N VAL A 117 22.51 -4.75 -6.27
CA VAL A 117 21.39 -4.78 -5.32
C VAL A 117 21.88 -5.28 -3.97
N ARG A 118 21.67 -4.50 -2.90
CA ARG A 118 22.08 -4.87 -1.55
C ARG A 118 20.94 -5.49 -0.75
N ALA A 119 21.29 -6.43 0.15
CA ALA A 119 20.32 -7.12 1.01
C ALA A 119 20.51 -6.69 2.47
N TYR A 120 19.40 -6.38 3.15
CA TYR A 120 19.37 -5.88 4.53
C TYR A 120 18.41 -6.69 5.38
N ALA A 121 18.80 -6.96 6.63
CA ALA A 121 17.91 -7.52 7.65
C ALA A 121 17.10 -6.41 8.34
N ASP A 122 17.73 -5.27 8.54
CA ASP A 122 17.16 -4.11 9.22
C ASP A 122 16.76 -3.02 8.20
N PHE A 123 15.49 -2.69 8.19
CA PHE A 123 14.95 -1.67 7.28
C PHE A 123 15.55 -0.27 7.51
N ARG A 124 16.04 0.02 8.71
CA ARG A 124 16.65 1.31 9.05
C ARG A 124 17.90 1.57 8.20
N GLU A 125 18.63 0.52 7.85
CA GLU A 125 19.78 0.61 6.95
C GLU A 125 19.35 1.01 5.53
N VAL A 126 18.21 0.50 5.05
CA VAL A 126 17.64 0.92 3.76
C VAL A 126 17.21 2.37 3.79
N LEU A 127 16.52 2.80 4.85
CA LEU A 127 16.05 4.19 4.98
C LEU A 127 17.20 5.20 5.12
N ALA A 128 18.32 4.79 5.69
CA ALA A 128 19.51 5.65 5.84
C ALA A 128 20.29 5.87 4.53
N ARG A 129 20.02 5.10 3.46
CA ARG A 129 20.74 5.21 2.18
C ARG A 129 20.35 6.47 1.41
N PRO A 130 21.30 7.36 1.06
CA PRO A 130 21.01 8.56 0.27
C PRO A 130 20.73 8.27 -1.22
N ASP A 131 21.13 7.10 -1.70
CA ASP A 131 20.93 6.66 -3.09
C ASP A 131 19.62 5.87 -3.29
N ILE A 132 18.68 5.96 -2.39
CA ILE A 132 17.30 5.45 -2.51
C ILE A 132 16.35 6.64 -2.50
N ASP A 133 15.52 6.76 -3.55
CA ASP A 133 14.53 7.82 -3.70
C ASP A 133 13.19 7.42 -3.09
N ALA A 134 12.79 6.17 -3.29
CA ALA A 134 11.50 5.66 -2.86
C ALA A 134 11.59 4.25 -2.28
N VAL A 135 10.63 3.90 -1.43
CA VAL A 135 10.49 2.54 -0.90
C VAL A 135 9.12 1.95 -1.18
N LEU A 136 9.09 0.64 -1.45
CA LEU A 136 7.88 -0.14 -1.46
C LEU A 136 7.79 -0.98 -0.19
N LEU A 137 6.71 -0.80 0.55
CA LEU A 137 6.43 -1.44 1.83
C LEU A 137 5.31 -2.47 1.68
N ALA A 138 5.62 -3.75 1.87
CA ALA A 138 4.65 -4.85 1.86
C ALA A 138 4.78 -5.66 3.16
N LEU A 139 4.22 -5.11 4.23
CA LEU A 139 4.55 -5.41 5.61
C LEU A 139 3.40 -6.08 6.37
N PRO A 140 3.69 -6.72 7.51
CA PRO A 140 2.68 -6.97 8.53
C PRO A 140 1.96 -5.67 8.93
N TYR A 141 0.66 -5.75 9.18
CA TYR A 141 -0.22 -4.58 9.35
C TYR A 141 0.25 -3.57 10.41
N HIS A 142 0.84 -4.07 11.50
CA HIS A 142 1.35 -3.24 12.61
C HIS A 142 2.58 -2.40 12.23
N TRP A 143 3.27 -2.76 11.14
CA TRP A 143 4.42 -2.04 10.65
C TRP A 143 4.11 -1.00 9.56
N ALA A 144 2.92 -1.06 8.94
CA ALA A 144 2.62 -0.24 7.77
C ALA A 144 2.75 1.27 8.05
N ALA A 145 1.93 1.83 8.95
CA ALA A 145 2.01 3.25 9.30
C ALA A 145 3.34 3.63 9.97
N PRO A 146 3.84 2.89 10.98
CA PRO A 146 5.13 3.19 11.60
C PRO A 146 6.26 3.30 10.60
N MET A 147 6.44 2.31 9.75
CA MET A 147 7.55 2.31 8.80
C MET A 147 7.38 3.36 7.70
N ALA A 148 6.14 3.60 7.23
CA ALA A 148 5.86 4.65 6.27
C ALA A 148 6.20 6.05 6.82
N THR A 149 5.87 6.33 8.11
CA THR A 149 6.24 7.60 8.75
C THR A 149 7.75 7.74 8.93
N MET A 150 8.45 6.66 9.28
CA MET A 150 9.92 6.67 9.36
C MET A 150 10.55 6.88 7.99
N ALA A 151 10.04 6.26 6.93
CA ALA A 151 10.50 6.46 5.56
C ALA A 151 10.30 7.90 5.09
N ALA A 152 9.12 8.50 5.35
CA ALA A 152 8.84 9.89 5.03
C ALA A 152 9.79 10.86 5.75
N ARG A 153 10.07 10.63 7.05
CA ARG A 153 11.06 11.41 7.82
C ARG A 153 12.49 11.28 7.29
N ALA A 154 12.81 10.12 6.69
CA ALA A 154 14.09 9.87 6.03
C ALA A 154 14.15 10.43 4.60
N GLY A 155 13.14 11.19 4.17
CA GLY A 155 13.06 11.80 2.84
C GLY A 155 12.77 10.83 1.71
N LYS A 156 12.17 9.66 2.01
CA LYS A 156 11.79 8.66 1.00
C LYS A 156 10.34 8.83 0.60
N ASP A 157 10.06 8.70 -0.70
CA ASP A 157 8.70 8.51 -1.18
C ASP A 157 8.24 7.07 -0.91
N VAL A 158 6.95 6.86 -0.72
CA VAL A 158 6.44 5.61 -0.18
C VAL A 158 5.29 5.04 -1.01
N TYR A 159 5.45 3.84 -1.51
CA TYR A 159 4.33 2.97 -1.87
C TYR A 159 4.10 1.99 -0.71
N CYS A 160 2.93 1.99 -0.09
CA CYS A 160 2.63 1.12 1.04
C CYS A 160 1.42 0.24 0.76
N GLU A 161 1.60 -1.08 0.83
CA GLU A 161 0.48 -2.02 0.73
C GLU A 161 -0.51 -1.83 1.89
N LYS A 162 -1.77 -2.11 1.56
CA LYS A 162 -2.87 -2.08 2.54
C LYS A 162 -2.77 -3.25 3.55
N PRO A 163 -3.38 -3.09 4.75
CA PRO A 163 -3.94 -1.89 5.37
C PRO A 163 -2.83 -0.95 5.83
N ILE A 164 -3.05 0.35 5.68
CA ILE A 164 -2.01 1.35 5.93
C ILE A 164 -1.87 1.78 7.39
N ALA A 165 -2.81 1.41 8.24
CA ALA A 165 -2.81 1.70 9.67
C ALA A 165 -3.69 0.70 10.41
N ILE A 166 -3.44 0.50 11.69
CA ILE A 166 -4.23 -0.36 12.59
C ILE A 166 -4.88 0.41 13.74
N THR A 167 -4.64 1.72 13.84
CA THR A 167 -5.32 2.63 14.76
C THR A 167 -5.60 3.97 14.07
N LEU A 168 -6.60 4.70 14.57
CA LEU A 168 -6.98 6.02 14.05
C LEU A 168 -5.83 7.02 14.21
N ASP A 169 -5.12 6.96 15.32
CA ASP A 169 -3.97 7.83 15.60
C ASP A 169 -2.81 7.60 14.64
N GLN A 170 -2.48 6.34 14.32
CA GLN A 170 -1.47 6.02 13.31
C GLN A 170 -1.81 6.61 11.94
N GLY A 171 -3.09 6.55 11.54
CA GLY A 171 -3.55 7.15 10.29
C GLY A 171 -3.37 8.66 10.28
N ARG A 172 -3.79 9.35 11.36
CA ARG A 172 -3.64 10.79 11.51
C ARG A 172 -2.17 11.22 11.44
N ASN A 173 -1.31 10.55 12.21
CA ASN A 173 0.13 10.82 12.22
C ASN A 173 0.77 10.59 10.82
N LEU A 174 0.37 9.56 10.10
CA LEU A 174 0.86 9.29 8.73
C LEU A 174 0.55 10.48 7.80
N VAL A 175 -0.67 11.00 7.83
CA VAL A 175 -1.05 12.18 7.01
C VAL A 175 -0.20 13.39 7.37
N GLU A 176 -0.06 13.67 8.66
CA GLU A 176 0.72 14.81 9.14
C GLU A 176 2.19 14.72 8.70
N ILE A 177 2.82 13.57 8.92
CA ILE A 177 4.23 13.36 8.58
C ILE A 177 4.46 13.40 7.08
N CYS A 178 3.62 12.75 6.27
CA CYS A 178 3.75 12.82 4.82
C CYS A 178 3.63 14.26 4.30
N ASN A 179 2.69 15.03 4.82
CA ASN A 179 2.53 16.44 4.46
C ASN A 179 3.73 17.28 4.89
N ARG A 180 4.21 17.10 6.13
CA ARG A 180 5.32 17.87 6.70
C ARG A 180 6.63 17.64 5.95
N PHE A 181 6.90 16.43 5.51
CA PHE A 181 8.14 16.07 4.81
C PHE A 181 7.99 16.07 3.29
N GLY A 182 6.82 16.43 2.74
CA GLY A 182 6.57 16.45 1.30
C GLY A 182 6.69 15.08 0.64
N CYS A 183 6.40 14.00 1.40
CA CYS A 183 6.48 12.63 0.91
C CYS A 183 5.39 12.36 -0.12
N ILE A 184 5.76 11.85 -1.28
CA ILE A 184 4.81 11.26 -2.22
C ILE A 184 4.46 9.87 -1.72
N TYR A 185 3.22 9.70 -1.33
CA TYR A 185 2.73 8.46 -0.75
C TYR A 185 1.60 7.87 -1.60
N GLN A 186 1.61 6.56 -1.80
CA GLN A 186 0.52 5.83 -2.40
C GLN A 186 0.16 4.59 -1.59
N ALA A 187 -1.12 4.45 -1.25
CA ALA A 187 -1.64 3.21 -0.66
C ALA A 187 -1.91 2.16 -1.74
N GLY A 188 -1.66 0.90 -1.42
CA GLY A 188 -1.90 -0.26 -2.29
C GLY A 188 -3.38 -0.64 -2.42
N THR A 189 -4.26 0.34 -2.71
CA THR A 189 -5.67 0.11 -3.06
C THR A 189 -5.85 0.27 -4.58
N GLN A 190 -5.36 -0.71 -5.33
CA GLN A 190 -5.16 -0.65 -6.79
C GLN A 190 -6.46 -0.52 -7.60
N GLN A 191 -7.63 -0.76 -7.00
CA GLN A 191 -8.92 -0.80 -7.70
C GLN A 191 -9.31 0.54 -8.34
N ARG A 192 -8.79 1.67 -7.85
CA ARG A 192 -9.00 2.98 -8.47
C ARG A 192 -8.37 3.10 -9.85
N SER A 193 -7.36 2.27 -10.15
CA SER A 193 -6.58 2.34 -11.39
C SER A 193 -6.79 1.13 -12.29
N GLU A 194 -7.06 -0.04 -11.71
CA GLU A 194 -7.01 -1.34 -12.38
C GLU A 194 -8.42 -1.87 -12.75
N TYR A 195 -8.48 -3.12 -13.18
CA TYR A 195 -9.72 -3.85 -13.50
C TYR A 195 -10.55 -3.24 -14.64
N GLY A 196 -9.88 -2.65 -15.65
CA GLY A 196 -10.54 -2.09 -16.84
C GLY A 196 -11.42 -0.88 -16.52
N GLY A 197 -11.16 -0.18 -15.41
CA GLY A 197 -11.89 1.03 -15.03
C GLY A 197 -13.32 0.80 -14.54
N LYS A 198 -13.74 -0.43 -14.25
CA LYS A 198 -15.10 -0.75 -13.76
C LYS A 198 -15.47 0.04 -12.49
N PHE A 199 -14.54 0.11 -11.54
CA PHE A 199 -14.75 0.86 -10.30
C PHE A 199 -14.89 2.36 -10.55
N ARG A 200 -14.07 2.91 -11.43
CA ARG A 200 -14.18 4.31 -11.87
C ARG A 200 -15.52 4.58 -12.52
N GLN A 201 -15.96 3.72 -13.44
CA GLN A 201 -17.25 3.84 -14.11
C GLN A 201 -18.40 3.81 -13.11
N ALA A 202 -18.40 2.88 -12.15
CA ALA A 202 -19.43 2.83 -11.11
C ALA A 202 -19.47 4.14 -10.30
N CYS A 203 -18.30 4.63 -9.87
CA CYS A 203 -18.17 5.87 -9.11
C CYS A 203 -18.70 7.07 -9.89
N GLU A 204 -18.32 7.21 -11.17
CA GLU A 204 -18.80 8.30 -12.05
C GLU A 204 -20.31 8.24 -12.25
N LEU A 205 -20.88 7.06 -12.51
CA LEU A 205 -22.32 6.91 -12.69
C LEU A 205 -23.11 7.30 -11.42
N VAL A 206 -22.67 6.81 -10.26
CA VAL A 206 -23.35 7.14 -8.99
C VAL A 206 -23.24 8.64 -8.68
N ARG A 207 -22.06 9.23 -8.80
CA ARG A 207 -21.86 10.68 -8.53
C ARG A 207 -22.62 11.60 -9.48
N ASN A 208 -22.85 11.15 -10.72
CA ASN A 208 -23.65 11.89 -11.69
C ASN A 208 -25.16 11.60 -11.59
N GLY A 209 -25.61 10.97 -10.49
CA GLY A 209 -27.02 10.76 -10.20
C GLY A 209 -27.73 9.74 -11.08
N ARG A 210 -27.00 8.81 -11.73
CA ARG A 210 -27.60 7.81 -12.64
C ARG A 210 -28.49 6.78 -11.92
N ILE A 211 -28.40 6.73 -10.58
CA ILE A 211 -29.28 5.92 -9.72
C ILE A 211 -30.22 6.80 -8.88
N GLY A 212 -30.38 8.09 -9.25
CA GLY A 212 -31.03 9.08 -8.40
C GLY A 212 -30.16 9.44 -7.18
N GLN A 213 -30.79 9.84 -6.10
CA GLN A 213 -30.08 10.15 -4.84
C GLN A 213 -29.59 8.85 -4.20
N LEU A 214 -28.26 8.76 -3.96
CA LEU A 214 -27.68 7.63 -3.21
C LEU A 214 -28.24 7.60 -1.78
N LYS A 215 -28.72 6.45 -1.33
CA LYS A 215 -29.32 6.22 -0.01
C LYS A 215 -28.52 5.22 0.81
N GLU A 216 -28.21 4.08 0.22
CA GLU A 216 -27.59 2.96 0.92
C GLU A 216 -26.44 2.37 0.10
N VAL A 217 -25.47 1.82 0.81
CA VAL A 217 -24.38 1.06 0.21
C VAL A 217 -24.21 -0.25 1.00
N TYR A 218 -24.02 -1.34 0.29
CA TYR A 218 -23.81 -2.65 0.88
C TYR A 218 -22.40 -3.14 0.54
N ALA A 219 -21.58 -3.34 1.58
CA ALA A 219 -20.23 -3.89 1.47
C ALA A 219 -20.18 -5.20 2.24
N TYR A 220 -20.21 -6.33 1.53
CA TYR A 220 -20.17 -7.65 2.17
C TYR A 220 -18.80 -7.92 2.80
N ARG A 221 -18.44 -7.09 3.77
CA ARG A 221 -17.23 -7.24 4.59
C ARG A 221 -17.42 -6.57 5.94
N GLN A 222 -17.08 -7.29 6.98
CA GLN A 222 -17.05 -6.74 8.32
C GLN A 222 -15.78 -5.91 8.51
N PRO A 223 -15.87 -4.80 9.22
CA PRO A 223 -14.69 -4.03 9.58
C PRO A 223 -13.81 -4.82 10.54
N GLY A 224 -12.53 -4.48 10.56
CA GLY A 224 -11.59 -5.01 11.54
C GLY A 224 -11.01 -3.90 12.39
N ALA A 225 -10.74 -4.21 13.64
CA ALA A 225 -9.92 -3.39 14.51
C ALA A 225 -8.90 -4.27 15.22
N PHE A 226 -7.73 -3.70 15.49
CA PHE A 226 -6.69 -4.39 16.23
C PHE A 226 -6.61 -3.89 17.67
N PHE A 227 -6.67 -4.82 18.60
CA PHE A 227 -6.52 -4.52 20.03
C PHE A 227 -5.38 -5.35 20.60
N PRO A 228 -4.20 -4.75 20.84
CA PRO A 228 -3.02 -5.47 21.31
C PRO A 228 -3.24 -6.25 22.62
N SER A 229 -4.17 -5.76 23.47
CA SER A 229 -4.53 -6.42 24.72
C SER A 229 -5.24 -7.77 24.55
N GLN A 230 -5.79 -8.04 23.37
CA GLN A 230 -6.46 -9.30 23.05
C GLN A 230 -5.48 -10.33 22.47
N TRP A 231 -4.24 -9.97 22.28
CA TRP A 231 -3.23 -10.81 21.67
C TRP A 231 -2.66 -11.80 22.68
N THR A 232 -3.18 -13.01 22.70
CA THR A 232 -2.71 -14.11 23.55
C THR A 232 -1.73 -14.98 22.79
N SER A 233 -0.66 -15.42 23.48
CA SER A 233 0.28 -16.41 22.97
C SER A 233 -0.05 -17.78 23.57
N GLU A 234 -0.51 -18.70 22.73
CA GLU A 234 -0.88 -20.04 23.21
C GLU A 234 0.30 -21.02 23.25
N LYS A 235 1.29 -20.82 22.41
CA LYS A 235 2.47 -21.71 22.32
C LYS A 235 3.74 -20.90 22.12
N SER A 236 4.83 -21.36 22.69
CA SER A 236 6.18 -20.86 22.44
C SER A 236 7.01 -21.95 21.75
N VAL A 237 7.60 -21.62 20.63
CA VAL A 237 8.56 -22.48 19.92
C VAL A 237 9.84 -21.68 19.66
N PRO A 238 10.98 -22.35 19.43
CA PRO A 238 12.22 -21.66 19.10
C PRO A 238 12.07 -20.77 17.86
N VAL A 239 12.62 -19.57 17.92
CA VAL A 239 12.71 -18.69 16.75
C VAL A 239 13.67 -19.32 15.74
N PRO A 240 13.29 -19.40 14.45
CA PRO A 240 14.20 -19.89 13.41
C PRO A 240 15.52 -19.12 13.36
N ALA A 241 16.61 -19.80 13.09
CA ALA A 241 17.93 -19.20 13.02
C ALA A 241 17.98 -18.03 12.02
N GLY A 242 18.49 -16.89 12.44
CA GLY A 242 18.62 -15.69 11.60
C GLY A 242 17.32 -14.91 11.39
N PHE A 243 16.18 -15.35 11.94
CA PHE A 243 14.94 -14.58 11.94
C PHE A 243 14.92 -13.64 13.16
N ASP A 244 14.88 -12.33 12.90
CA ASP A 244 14.75 -11.33 13.96
C ASP A 244 13.28 -11.17 14.35
N TRP A 245 12.88 -11.94 15.39
CA TRP A 245 11.51 -11.90 15.90
C TRP A 245 11.19 -10.60 16.62
N ASP A 246 12.15 -10.00 17.30
CA ASP A 246 11.97 -8.73 18.01
C ASP A 246 11.72 -7.58 17.03
N LEU A 247 12.50 -7.51 15.96
CA LEU A 247 12.30 -6.55 14.88
C LEU A 247 11.01 -6.82 14.10
N TRP A 248 10.61 -8.09 13.93
CA TRP A 248 9.32 -8.42 13.32
C TRP A 248 8.15 -7.93 14.17
N LEU A 249 8.18 -8.12 15.49
CA LEU A 249 7.18 -7.62 16.44
C LEU A 249 7.13 -6.08 16.45
N GLY A 250 8.30 -5.45 16.42
CA GLY A 250 8.42 -4.01 16.41
C GLY A 250 7.62 -3.31 17.51
N PRO A 251 6.65 -2.44 17.12
CA PRO A 251 5.88 -1.63 18.08
C PRO A 251 4.84 -2.42 18.89
N LEU A 252 4.55 -3.67 18.52
CA LEU A 252 3.59 -4.47 19.26
C LEU A 252 4.12 -4.89 20.63
N PRO A 253 3.25 -5.15 21.61
CA PRO A 253 3.67 -5.77 22.88
C PRO A 253 4.47 -7.02 22.63
N TRP A 254 5.52 -7.22 23.44
CA TRP A 254 6.36 -8.41 23.31
C TRP A 254 5.56 -9.69 23.58
N ARG A 255 5.81 -10.71 22.76
CA ARG A 255 5.29 -12.08 22.95
C ARG A 255 6.28 -13.09 22.42
N PRO A 256 6.30 -14.32 22.95
CA PRO A 256 7.12 -15.39 22.40
C PRO A 256 6.68 -15.76 20.98
N TYR A 257 7.61 -16.31 20.21
CA TYR A 257 7.32 -16.81 18.87
C TYR A 257 6.44 -18.07 18.95
N GLY A 258 5.31 -18.04 18.30
CA GLY A 258 4.33 -19.13 18.29
C GLY A 258 4.40 -20.06 17.07
N GLY A 259 5.47 -19.97 16.26
CA GLY A 259 5.59 -20.70 14.99
C GLY A 259 4.91 -19.98 13.81
N GLU A 260 4.99 -20.56 12.62
CA GLU A 260 4.47 -19.96 11.38
C GLU A 260 2.95 -19.66 11.46
N ALA A 261 2.18 -20.56 12.03
CA ALA A 261 0.75 -20.34 12.21
C ALA A 261 0.43 -19.27 13.28
N GLY A 262 1.29 -19.11 14.28
CA GLY A 262 1.08 -18.19 15.41
C GLY A 262 1.41 -16.73 15.11
N HIS A 263 2.06 -16.42 13.97
CA HIS A 263 2.30 -15.06 13.54
C HIS A 263 1.48 -14.66 12.30
N THR A 264 0.60 -15.55 11.82
CA THR A 264 -0.37 -15.15 10.82
C THR A 264 -1.33 -14.14 11.44
N ILE A 265 -1.40 -13.01 10.80
CA ILE A 265 -2.10 -11.79 11.25
C ILE A 265 -3.60 -12.01 11.37
N SER A 266 -4.15 -13.00 10.69
CA SER A 266 -5.57 -13.32 10.65
C SER A 266 -6.22 -13.70 12.00
N GLY A 267 -5.43 -14.07 13.00
CA GLY A 267 -5.93 -14.38 14.35
C GLY A 267 -5.85 -13.21 15.35
N ILE A 268 -5.25 -12.08 14.95
CA ILE A 268 -4.96 -10.96 15.86
C ILE A 268 -5.99 -9.84 15.72
N PHE A 269 -6.70 -9.78 14.58
CA PHE A 269 -7.61 -8.69 14.25
C PHE A 269 -9.06 -9.13 14.34
N ILE A 270 -9.91 -8.24 14.82
CA ILE A 270 -11.36 -8.36 14.73
C ILE A 270 -11.75 -7.97 13.30
N GLY A 271 -12.43 -8.88 12.58
CA GLY A 271 -12.89 -8.63 11.22
C GLY A 271 -11.81 -8.77 10.14
N ASP A 272 -12.09 -8.25 8.96
CA ASP A 272 -11.29 -8.46 7.75
C ASP A 272 -10.52 -7.21 7.31
N LEU A 273 -9.33 -7.01 7.87
CA LEU A 273 -8.39 -5.97 7.40
C LEU A 273 -7.70 -6.29 6.07
N ASN A 274 -7.89 -7.48 5.55
CA ASN A 274 -7.32 -7.86 4.25
C ASN A 274 -8.19 -7.36 3.08
N TRP A 275 -9.51 -7.60 3.13
CA TRP A 275 -10.43 -7.23 2.06
C TRP A 275 -11.14 -5.89 2.32
N SER A 276 -11.48 -5.58 3.56
CA SER A 276 -12.17 -4.33 3.91
C SER A 276 -11.54 -3.08 3.32
N PRO A 277 -10.21 -2.88 3.31
CA PRO A 277 -9.61 -1.71 2.66
C PRO A 277 -9.98 -1.56 1.18
N HIS A 278 -10.14 -2.66 0.45
CA HIS A 278 -10.54 -2.63 -0.95
C HIS A 278 -12.01 -2.24 -1.14
N HIS A 279 -12.90 -2.75 -0.27
CA HIS A 279 -14.33 -2.41 -0.31
C HIS A 279 -14.58 -0.97 0.10
N TYR A 280 -14.06 -0.58 1.26
CA TYR A 280 -14.31 0.74 1.83
C TYR A 280 -13.60 1.87 1.06
N ASP A 281 -12.49 1.58 0.37
CA ASP A 281 -11.85 2.55 -0.51
C ASP A 281 -12.76 2.96 -1.69
N ILE A 282 -13.42 1.99 -2.32
CA ILE A 282 -14.37 2.25 -3.40
C ILE A 282 -15.64 2.94 -2.89
N ILE A 283 -16.11 2.57 -1.70
CA ILE A 283 -17.25 3.24 -1.05
C ILE A 283 -16.90 4.69 -0.76
N GLN A 284 -15.77 4.94 -0.11
CA GLN A 284 -15.32 6.29 0.21
C GLN A 284 -15.14 7.15 -1.04
N TRP A 285 -14.61 6.57 -2.11
CA TRP A 285 -14.46 7.23 -3.39
C TRP A 285 -15.80 7.60 -4.03
N THR A 286 -16.84 6.80 -3.81
CA THR A 286 -18.16 6.96 -4.43
C THR A 286 -19.09 7.83 -3.59
N VAL A 287 -19.18 7.63 -2.27
CA VAL A 287 -20.15 8.29 -1.38
C VAL A 287 -19.90 9.79 -1.29
N ASN A 288 -18.68 10.20 -1.04
CA ASN A 288 -18.27 11.60 -1.06
C ASN A 288 -16.74 11.72 -0.98
N PRO A 289 -16.10 12.39 -1.93
CA PRO A 289 -14.65 12.63 -1.92
C PRO A 289 -14.19 13.51 -0.76
N ASP A 290 -15.07 14.34 -0.20
CA ASP A 290 -14.74 15.32 0.84
C ASP A 290 -15.04 14.80 2.25
N LEU A 291 -15.82 13.71 2.39
CA LEU A 291 -16.13 13.13 3.68
C LEU A 291 -14.97 12.31 4.24
N THR A 292 -14.72 12.54 5.49
CA THR A 292 -13.58 12.01 6.20
C THR A 292 -13.85 10.66 6.86
N ALA A 293 -15.09 10.45 7.34
CA ALA A 293 -15.51 9.26 8.07
C ALA A 293 -17.05 9.28 8.27
N PRO A 294 -17.67 8.17 8.69
CA PRO A 294 -19.02 8.16 9.21
C PRO A 294 -19.07 8.99 10.53
N ILE A 295 -20.24 9.56 10.82
CA ILE A 295 -20.48 10.32 12.06
C ILE A 295 -21.09 9.45 13.17
N GLU A 296 -21.63 8.30 12.80
CA GLU A 296 -22.22 7.32 13.72
C GLU A 296 -22.03 5.92 13.13
N VAL A 297 -21.71 4.97 13.98
CA VAL A 297 -21.67 3.55 13.62
C VAL A 297 -22.54 2.78 14.60
N GLU A 298 -23.64 2.23 14.08
CA GLU A 298 -24.57 1.39 14.79
C GLU A 298 -24.08 -0.05 14.77
N TYR A 299 -24.09 -0.72 15.91
CA TYR A 299 -23.82 -2.15 16.05
C TYR A 299 -25.13 -2.94 16.10
N GLU A 300 -25.28 -3.89 15.20
CA GLU A 300 -26.37 -4.87 15.19
C GLU A 300 -25.84 -6.22 15.66
N LYS A 301 -26.34 -6.71 16.81
CA LYS A 301 -25.95 -8.03 17.31
C LYS A 301 -26.36 -9.13 16.33
N ALA A 302 -25.47 -10.09 16.08
CA ALA A 302 -25.80 -11.25 15.27
C ALA A 302 -27.05 -11.97 15.81
N ARG A 303 -28.05 -12.16 14.95
CA ARG A 303 -29.12 -13.10 15.24
C ARG A 303 -28.50 -14.49 15.11
N THR A 304 -28.67 -15.35 16.12
CA THR A 304 -28.16 -16.72 16.19
C THR A 304 -28.12 -17.41 14.83
N ALA A 305 -26.94 -17.91 14.49
CA ALA A 305 -26.52 -18.34 13.16
C ALA A 305 -27.57 -19.17 12.42
N ALA A 306 -28.03 -18.65 11.29
CA ALA A 306 -28.43 -19.50 10.18
C ALA A 306 -27.14 -20.11 9.60
N SER A 307 -26.95 -21.39 9.81
CA SER A 307 -25.86 -22.19 9.26
C SER A 307 -25.70 -21.92 7.76
N GLY A 308 -24.53 -21.49 7.32
CA GLY A 308 -24.21 -21.45 5.90
C GLY A 308 -23.43 -20.23 5.38
N THR A 309 -22.46 -19.72 6.10
CA THR A 309 -21.49 -18.81 5.49
C THR A 309 -20.37 -19.59 4.83
N ALA A 310 -20.36 -19.60 3.50
CA ALA A 310 -19.26 -20.14 2.72
C ALA A 310 -17.96 -19.38 3.07
N VAL A 311 -17.02 -20.09 3.65
CA VAL A 311 -15.67 -19.60 3.90
C VAL A 311 -15.01 -19.42 2.53
N HIS A 312 -14.71 -18.18 2.14
CA HIS A 312 -13.87 -17.92 0.97
C HIS A 312 -12.46 -18.48 1.21
N PRO A 313 -11.87 -19.19 0.24
CA PRO A 313 -10.49 -19.63 0.37
C PRO A 313 -9.57 -18.42 0.49
N GLY A 314 -8.95 -18.21 1.65
CA GLY A 314 -7.92 -17.19 1.88
C GLY A 314 -8.29 -15.98 2.73
N GLY A 315 -9.50 -15.89 3.29
CA GLY A 315 -9.87 -14.80 4.20
C GLY A 315 -10.42 -15.33 5.52
N ALA A 316 -9.92 -14.89 6.66
CA ALA A 316 -10.61 -15.02 7.92
C ALA A 316 -11.87 -14.14 7.84
N ALA A 317 -13.02 -14.75 7.58
CA ALA A 317 -14.29 -14.07 7.79
C ALA A 317 -14.38 -13.70 9.27
N GLY A 318 -14.88 -12.51 9.57
CA GLY A 318 -15.27 -12.17 10.94
C GLY A 318 -16.15 -13.28 11.50
N ARG A 319 -16.04 -13.54 12.77
CA ARG A 319 -16.84 -14.62 13.38
C ARG A 319 -18.31 -14.27 13.19
N PRO A 320 -19.17 -15.20 12.77
CA PRO A 320 -20.60 -14.94 12.58
C PRO A 320 -21.27 -14.35 13.85
N GLU A 321 -20.69 -14.61 15.01
CA GLU A 321 -21.10 -14.09 16.31
C GLU A 321 -20.77 -12.61 16.54
N ASP A 322 -19.94 -11.99 15.71
CA ASP A 322 -19.48 -10.61 15.91
C ASP A 322 -20.54 -9.55 15.55
N GLY A 323 -21.64 -9.92 14.89
CA GLY A 323 -22.70 -8.98 14.47
C GLY A 323 -22.34 -8.20 13.20
N ASN A 324 -23.15 -7.19 12.89
CA ASN A 324 -22.96 -6.28 11.77
C ASN A 324 -22.77 -4.85 12.25
N VAL A 325 -22.27 -4.00 11.38
CA VAL A 325 -22.24 -2.56 11.62
C VAL A 325 -22.84 -1.79 10.48
N HIS A 326 -23.47 -0.67 10.80
CA HIS A 326 -24.09 0.26 9.86
C HIS A 326 -23.51 1.64 10.08
N TYR A 327 -22.96 2.22 9.05
CA TYR A 327 -22.28 3.50 9.11
C TYR A 327 -23.18 4.59 8.57
N ARG A 328 -23.47 5.60 9.35
CA ARG A 328 -24.19 6.79 8.94
C ARG A 328 -23.23 7.91 8.63
N TYR A 329 -23.31 8.42 7.41
CA TYR A 329 -22.55 9.58 6.97
C TYR A 329 -23.35 10.88 7.14
N ALA A 330 -22.65 12.01 7.21
CA ALA A 330 -23.27 13.32 7.40
C ALA A 330 -24.23 13.72 6.27
N ASN A 331 -24.05 13.17 5.06
CA ASN A 331 -24.98 13.39 3.93
C ASN A 331 -26.21 12.47 3.94
N GLY A 332 -26.41 11.69 5.02
CA GLY A 332 -27.54 10.79 5.18
C GLY A 332 -27.39 9.41 4.54
N VAL A 333 -26.28 9.14 3.81
CA VAL A 333 -26.03 7.81 3.27
C VAL A 333 -25.70 6.85 4.40
N VAL A 334 -26.25 5.63 4.31
CA VAL A 334 -25.96 4.53 5.24
C VAL A 334 -25.18 3.45 4.51
N VAL A 335 -24.04 3.02 5.09
CA VAL A 335 -23.25 1.90 4.57
C VAL A 335 -23.45 0.69 5.50
N HIS A 336 -23.84 -0.43 4.94
CA HIS A 336 -24.09 -1.68 5.64
C HIS A 336 -22.93 -2.66 5.43
N SER A 337 -22.43 -3.26 6.50
CA SER A 337 -21.40 -4.32 6.43
C SER A 337 -21.98 -5.68 6.03
N THR A 338 -23.03 -5.67 5.26
CA THR A 338 -23.76 -6.85 4.80
C THR A 338 -23.92 -6.84 3.30
N ARG A 339 -24.28 -8.01 2.73
CA ARG A 339 -24.62 -8.13 1.31
C ARG A 339 -26.01 -7.55 1.02
N TYR A 340 -26.16 -6.87 -0.10
CA TYR A 340 -27.50 -6.54 -0.63
C TYR A 340 -28.23 -7.85 -1.00
N PRO A 341 -29.50 -8.05 -0.57
CA PRO A 341 -30.24 -9.27 -0.82
C PRO A 341 -30.30 -9.65 -2.30
N GLY A 342 -29.91 -10.87 -2.64
CA GLY A 342 -29.92 -11.38 -4.02
C GLY A 342 -28.83 -10.83 -4.94
N GLN A 343 -27.94 -9.95 -4.45
CA GLN A 343 -26.82 -9.39 -5.22
C GLN A 343 -25.53 -10.17 -4.93
N GLN A 344 -24.84 -10.65 -5.99
CA GLN A 344 -23.56 -11.35 -5.88
C GLN A 344 -22.38 -10.49 -6.29
N VAL A 345 -22.54 -9.63 -7.32
CA VAL A 345 -21.53 -8.65 -7.69
C VAL A 345 -21.39 -7.60 -6.58
N GLY A 346 -20.18 -7.29 -6.19
CA GLY A 346 -19.87 -6.43 -5.05
C GLY A 346 -19.10 -7.15 -3.93
N ASP A 347 -19.01 -8.47 -4.00
CA ASP A 347 -18.40 -9.30 -2.95
C ASP A 347 -16.85 -9.35 -3.01
N VAL A 348 -16.28 -9.13 -4.19
CA VAL A 348 -14.83 -9.27 -4.40
C VAL A 348 -14.19 -7.89 -4.54
N GLY A 349 -14.01 -7.23 -3.41
CA GLY A 349 -13.36 -5.92 -3.32
C GLY A 349 -14.26 -4.74 -3.71
N GLY A 350 -15.59 -4.90 -3.73
CA GLY A 350 -16.51 -3.90 -4.21
C GLY A 350 -17.70 -3.63 -3.29
N ALA A 351 -18.78 -3.09 -3.88
CA ALA A 351 -20.00 -2.75 -3.16
C ALA A 351 -21.23 -2.70 -4.10
N CYS A 352 -22.43 -2.71 -3.49
CA CYS A 352 -23.69 -2.40 -4.15
C CYS A 352 -24.18 -1.02 -3.66
N PHE A 353 -24.32 -0.08 -4.57
CA PHE A 353 -24.81 1.29 -4.34
C PHE A 353 -26.29 1.35 -4.71
N VAL A 354 -27.15 1.76 -3.79
CA VAL A 354 -28.60 1.80 -3.93
C VAL A 354 -29.08 3.25 -3.83
N GLY A 355 -29.72 3.71 -4.87
CA GLY A 355 -30.31 5.03 -4.96
C GLY A 355 -31.83 5.00 -5.11
N THR A 356 -32.44 6.18 -5.25
CA THR A 356 -33.92 6.33 -5.39
C THR A 356 -34.47 5.83 -6.71
N GLU A 357 -33.63 5.71 -7.77
CA GLU A 357 -34.03 5.38 -9.12
C GLU A 357 -33.35 4.12 -9.67
N GLY A 358 -32.50 3.48 -8.88
CA GLY A 358 -31.83 2.27 -9.29
C GLY A 358 -30.66 1.87 -8.38
N ARG A 359 -29.91 0.85 -8.81
CA ARG A 359 -28.71 0.42 -8.11
C ARG A 359 -27.60 0.04 -9.07
N ILE A 360 -26.37 0.15 -8.61
CA ILE A 360 -25.15 -0.29 -9.29
C ILE A 360 -24.36 -1.15 -8.33
N ALA A 361 -23.94 -2.34 -8.77
CA ALA A 361 -22.98 -3.15 -8.03
C ALA A 361 -21.72 -3.35 -8.87
N VAL A 362 -20.56 -3.25 -8.21
CA VAL A 362 -19.25 -3.38 -8.85
C VAL A 362 -18.31 -4.17 -7.96
N ASP A 363 -17.49 -5.01 -8.59
CA ASP A 363 -16.33 -5.66 -7.98
C ASP A 363 -15.26 -6.01 -9.03
N ARG A 364 -14.26 -6.77 -8.62
CA ARG A 364 -13.18 -7.18 -9.54
C ARG A 364 -13.68 -8.07 -10.69
N VAL A 365 -14.79 -8.78 -10.49
CA VAL A 365 -15.36 -9.70 -11.49
C VAL A 365 -16.30 -8.96 -12.44
N GLY A 366 -17.19 -8.11 -11.91
CA GLY A 366 -18.28 -7.55 -12.68
C GLY A 366 -18.68 -6.12 -12.32
N LEU A 367 -19.49 -5.54 -13.21
CA LEU A 367 -20.22 -4.30 -13.03
C LEU A 367 -21.63 -4.51 -13.58
N VAL A 368 -22.61 -4.35 -12.72
CA VAL A 368 -24.03 -4.54 -13.07
C VAL A 368 -24.89 -3.40 -12.57
N SER A 369 -26.01 -3.14 -13.23
CA SER A 369 -26.98 -2.13 -12.80
C SER A 369 -28.40 -2.65 -12.88
N TYR A 370 -29.27 -2.03 -12.10
CA TYR A 370 -30.71 -2.20 -12.21
C TYR A 370 -31.37 -0.81 -12.08
N PRO A 371 -32.14 -0.40 -13.11
CA PRO A 371 -32.32 -1.06 -14.41
C PRO A 371 -31.01 -1.09 -15.24
N GLU A 372 -30.91 -2.07 -16.17
CA GLU A 372 -29.69 -2.25 -17.00
C GLU A 372 -29.34 -1.05 -17.87
N ARG A 373 -30.35 -0.22 -18.25
CA ARG A 373 -30.12 0.98 -19.07
C ARG A 373 -29.10 1.94 -18.48
N ILE A 374 -28.90 1.93 -17.16
CA ILE A 374 -27.93 2.81 -16.47
C ILE A 374 -26.51 2.61 -17.01
N LEU A 375 -26.11 1.38 -17.29
CA LEU A 375 -24.79 1.07 -17.87
C LEU A 375 -24.72 1.31 -19.37
N LYS A 376 -25.87 1.30 -20.07
CA LYS A 376 -25.95 1.49 -21.54
C LYS A 376 -25.92 2.96 -21.94
N GLU A 377 -26.32 3.85 -21.05
CA GLU A 377 -26.31 5.29 -21.28
C GLU A 377 -24.92 5.87 -21.07
N PRO A 378 -24.28 6.46 -22.12
CA PRO A 378 -22.94 7.03 -21.96
C PRO A 378 -22.96 8.24 -21.02
N LEU A 379 -21.83 8.51 -20.41
CA LEU A 379 -21.63 9.73 -19.64
C LEU A 379 -21.62 10.94 -20.60
N ARG A 380 -22.37 11.98 -20.25
CA ARG A 380 -22.44 13.22 -20.99
C ARG A 380 -21.15 14.03 -20.88
N PRO A 381 -20.85 14.93 -21.82
CA PRO A 381 -19.67 15.79 -21.71
C PRO A 381 -19.61 16.65 -20.43
N ALA A 382 -20.78 17.05 -19.90
CA ALA A 382 -20.90 17.84 -18.67
C ALA A 382 -20.83 16.99 -17.37
N ASP A 383 -20.86 15.66 -17.46
CA ASP A 383 -20.83 14.80 -16.29
C ASP A 383 -19.44 14.86 -15.63
N ALA A 384 -19.42 14.92 -14.31
CA ALA A 384 -18.20 14.93 -13.54
C ALA A 384 -17.39 13.65 -13.75
N ARG A 385 -16.10 13.80 -13.96
CA ARG A 385 -15.15 12.69 -14.08
C ARG A 385 -14.32 12.58 -12.81
N VAL A 386 -14.01 11.36 -12.41
CA VAL A 386 -13.04 11.14 -11.35
C VAL A 386 -11.65 11.01 -11.95
N GLU A 387 -10.65 11.21 -11.12
CA GLU A 387 -9.25 11.10 -11.53
C GLU A 387 -8.97 9.76 -12.22
N HIS A 388 -8.30 9.82 -13.35
CA HIS A 388 -7.91 8.66 -14.15
C HIS A 388 -6.39 8.62 -14.31
N ASN A 389 -5.83 7.42 -14.27
CA ASN A 389 -4.42 7.14 -14.56
C ASN A 389 -4.29 5.84 -15.36
N HIS A 390 -3.10 5.57 -15.87
CA HIS A 390 -2.83 4.43 -16.75
C HIS A 390 -2.43 3.15 -16.01
N GLY A 391 -2.32 3.20 -14.69
CA GLY A 391 -1.95 2.08 -13.84
C GLY A 391 -1.57 2.57 -12.45
N HIS A 392 -1.77 1.74 -11.44
CA HIS A 392 -1.55 2.14 -10.05
C HIS A 392 -0.07 2.42 -9.76
N SER A 393 0.80 1.53 -10.23
CA SER A 393 2.25 1.70 -10.09
C SER A 393 2.79 2.84 -10.96
N ASP A 394 2.25 3.03 -12.16
CA ASP A 394 2.61 4.15 -13.03
C ASP A 394 2.25 5.49 -12.39
N ASN A 395 1.05 5.59 -11.80
CA ASN A 395 0.63 6.78 -11.06
C ASN A 395 1.60 7.13 -9.92
N PHE A 396 2.06 6.13 -9.16
CA PHE A 396 3.06 6.35 -8.11
C PHE A 396 4.35 6.93 -8.68
N LEU A 397 4.94 6.28 -9.67
CA LEU A 397 6.22 6.70 -10.25
C LEU A 397 6.13 8.06 -10.94
N ASP A 398 5.03 8.35 -11.63
CA ASP A 398 4.79 9.66 -12.24
C ASP A 398 4.62 10.76 -11.19
N CYS A 399 3.97 10.46 -10.06
CA CYS A 399 3.84 11.39 -8.95
C CYS A 399 5.16 11.62 -8.21
N VAL A 400 6.02 10.60 -8.07
CA VAL A 400 7.39 10.76 -7.56
C VAL A 400 8.17 11.76 -8.41
N ARG A 401 8.10 11.66 -9.75
CA ARG A 401 8.79 12.60 -10.66
C ARG A 401 8.19 14.00 -10.66
N SER A 402 6.86 14.07 -10.73
CA SER A 402 6.13 15.34 -10.87
C SER A 402 5.84 16.04 -9.55
N ARG A 403 6.09 15.39 -8.42
CA ARG A 403 5.73 15.83 -7.07
C ARG A 403 4.25 16.14 -6.88
N ARG A 404 3.37 15.62 -7.75
CA ARG A 404 1.91 15.71 -7.61
C ARG A 404 1.40 14.64 -6.65
N ALA A 405 0.22 14.87 -6.06
CA ALA A 405 -0.43 13.89 -5.21
C ALA A 405 -0.85 12.65 -6.01
N THR A 406 -0.71 11.48 -5.41
CA THR A 406 -1.17 10.20 -6.00
C THR A 406 -2.68 10.05 -5.88
N ILE A 407 -3.26 9.13 -6.66
CA ILE A 407 -4.70 8.81 -6.59
C ILE A 407 -5.12 8.24 -5.23
N CYS A 408 -4.21 7.53 -4.55
CA CYS A 408 -4.42 6.97 -3.21
C CYS A 408 -3.47 7.60 -2.19
N LYS A 409 -3.48 8.96 -2.14
CA LYS A 409 -2.67 9.76 -1.20
C LYS A 409 -3.00 9.44 0.27
N PRO A 410 -2.15 9.82 1.24
CA PRO A 410 -2.32 9.47 2.66
C PRO A 410 -3.73 9.79 3.19
N LYS A 411 -4.21 11.01 2.95
CA LYS A 411 -5.53 11.47 3.40
C LYS A 411 -6.66 10.56 2.91
N THR A 412 -6.64 10.20 1.62
CA THR A 412 -7.65 9.31 1.02
C THR A 412 -7.64 7.92 1.67
N ALA A 413 -6.46 7.34 1.81
CA ALA A 413 -6.29 6.02 2.40
C ALA A 413 -6.67 5.98 3.88
N VAL A 414 -6.35 7.06 4.63
CA VAL A 414 -6.72 7.19 6.04
C VAL A 414 -8.23 7.31 6.21
N TYR A 415 -8.93 8.02 5.34
CA TYR A 415 -10.40 8.09 5.41
C TYR A 415 -11.06 6.72 5.21
N THR A 416 -10.52 5.91 4.30
CA THR A 416 -10.92 4.51 4.15
C THR A 416 -10.70 3.73 5.45
N MET A 417 -9.50 3.86 6.06
CA MET A 417 -9.18 3.17 7.30
C MET A 417 -10.01 3.65 8.49
N ASN A 418 -10.32 4.94 8.58
CA ASN A 418 -11.17 5.48 9.65
C ASN A 418 -12.53 4.77 9.71
N ALA A 419 -13.21 4.60 8.58
CA ALA A 419 -14.48 3.87 8.56
C ALA A 419 -14.30 2.44 9.11
N ILE A 420 -13.28 1.72 8.64
CA ILE A 420 -13.01 0.35 9.07
C ILE A 420 -12.70 0.28 10.57
N LEU A 421 -11.84 1.17 11.07
CA LEU A 421 -11.42 1.16 12.47
C LEU A 421 -12.51 1.59 13.42
N ILE A 422 -13.33 2.61 13.09
CA ILE A 422 -14.48 3.02 13.87
C ILE A 422 -15.51 1.90 13.95
N GLY A 423 -15.76 1.21 12.82
CA GLY A 423 -16.63 0.04 12.80
C GLY A 423 -16.11 -1.09 13.68
N GLY A 424 -14.81 -1.35 13.65
CA GLY A 424 -14.17 -2.33 14.52
C GLY A 424 -14.28 -1.97 16.02
N ILE A 425 -14.21 -0.68 16.34
CA ILE A 425 -14.40 -0.21 17.72
C ILE A 425 -15.87 -0.44 18.16
N ALA A 426 -16.86 -0.10 17.32
CA ALA A 426 -18.27 -0.36 17.61
C ALA A 426 -18.53 -1.86 17.83
N MET A 427 -17.95 -2.72 17.01
CA MET A 427 -18.03 -4.19 17.15
C MET A 427 -17.39 -4.66 18.46
N ALA A 428 -16.20 -4.16 18.80
CA ALA A 428 -15.51 -4.56 20.03
C ALA A 428 -16.27 -4.14 21.30
N LEU A 429 -16.91 -2.98 21.25
CA LEU A 429 -17.73 -2.46 22.34
C LEU A 429 -19.16 -3.00 22.32
N GLN A 430 -19.58 -3.67 21.25
CA GLN A 430 -20.94 -4.22 21.04
C GLN A 430 -22.04 -3.17 21.26
N ARG A 431 -21.78 -1.93 20.82
CA ARG A 431 -22.74 -0.82 20.94
C ARG A 431 -22.51 0.23 19.86
N THR A 432 -23.52 1.06 19.64
CA THR A 432 -23.42 2.24 18.79
C THR A 432 -22.39 3.22 19.34
N VAL A 433 -21.58 3.79 18.44
CA VAL A 433 -20.62 4.84 18.75
C VAL A 433 -20.85 6.05 17.85
N LYS A 434 -20.63 7.25 18.37
CA LYS A 434 -20.65 8.51 17.61
C LYS A 434 -19.22 8.98 17.40
N TRP A 435 -18.92 9.46 16.22
CA TRP A 435 -17.60 9.92 15.85
C TRP A 435 -17.64 11.38 15.41
N ASP A 436 -16.74 12.18 15.93
CA ASP A 436 -16.49 13.53 15.45
C ASP A 436 -15.29 13.50 14.45
N PRO A 437 -15.56 13.59 13.14
CA PRO A 437 -14.48 13.53 12.14
C PRO A 437 -13.61 14.80 12.12
N VAL A 438 -14.05 15.90 12.74
CA VAL A 438 -13.30 17.15 12.81
C VAL A 438 -12.28 17.10 13.94
N ASN A 439 -12.71 16.71 15.12
CA ASN A 439 -11.83 16.60 16.29
C ASN A 439 -11.11 15.25 16.35
N GLY A 440 -11.58 14.23 15.60
CA GLY A 440 -10.96 12.91 15.56
C GLY A 440 -11.14 12.14 16.89
N GLU A 441 -12.34 12.21 17.46
CA GLU A 441 -12.66 11.59 18.75
C GLU A 441 -14.10 11.06 18.82
N PHE A 442 -14.38 10.26 19.83
CA PHE A 442 -15.71 9.83 20.20
C PHE A 442 -16.24 10.79 21.30
N PRO A 443 -17.15 11.74 20.98
CA PRO A 443 -17.57 12.78 21.91
C PRO A 443 -18.19 12.21 23.19
N GLY A 444 -17.58 12.52 24.35
CA GLY A 444 -18.07 12.07 25.67
C GLY A 444 -17.89 10.56 25.94
N ASP A 445 -17.24 9.82 25.08
CA ASP A 445 -17.05 8.37 25.19
C ASP A 445 -15.59 8.02 25.51
N ALA A 446 -15.26 8.04 26.80
CA ALA A 446 -13.90 7.76 27.27
C ALA A 446 -13.43 6.31 26.98
N GLU A 447 -14.36 5.36 26.91
CA GLU A 447 -14.05 3.96 26.61
C GLU A 447 -13.66 3.79 25.15
N ALA A 448 -14.43 4.32 24.22
CA ALA A 448 -14.13 4.30 22.79
C ALA A 448 -12.84 5.09 22.48
N ASN A 449 -12.63 6.23 23.14
CA ASN A 449 -11.43 7.04 22.94
C ASN A 449 -10.13 6.34 23.37
N ARG A 450 -10.17 5.41 24.32
CA ARG A 450 -8.99 4.58 24.66
C ARG A 450 -8.58 3.64 23.52
N LEU A 451 -9.46 3.35 22.57
CA LEU A 451 -9.21 2.46 21.44
C LEU A 451 -8.72 3.20 20.19
N VAL A 452 -8.63 4.54 20.24
CA VAL A 452 -8.12 5.37 19.13
C VAL A 452 -6.64 5.12 18.86
N ALA A 453 -5.89 4.77 19.90
CA ALA A 453 -4.46 4.53 19.85
C ALA A 453 -4.04 3.40 20.78
N TYR A 454 -2.81 2.92 20.63
CA TYR A 454 -2.14 2.10 21.65
C TYR A 454 -0.70 2.61 21.87
N ALA A 455 -0.18 2.37 23.07
CA ALA A 455 1.20 2.72 23.38
C ALA A 455 2.15 1.74 22.68
N PRO A 456 3.03 2.20 21.76
CA PRO A 456 4.00 1.34 21.12
C PRO A 456 5.04 0.86 22.12
N ARG A 457 5.52 -0.37 21.93
CA ARG A 457 6.62 -0.94 22.73
C ARG A 457 7.92 -0.16 22.47
N ALA A 458 8.66 0.15 23.54
CA ALA A 458 9.99 0.73 23.40
C ALA A 458 10.93 -0.19 22.60
N PRO A 459 11.87 0.34 21.79
CA PRO A 459 12.19 1.77 21.62
C PRO A 459 11.36 2.47 20.52
N TRP A 460 10.33 1.83 20.00
CA TRP A 460 9.58 2.31 18.84
C TRP A 460 8.75 3.55 19.17
N ARG A 461 9.07 4.65 18.51
CA ARG A 461 8.31 5.92 18.54
C ARG A 461 8.22 6.48 17.13
N PHE A 462 7.04 6.88 16.69
CA PHE A 462 6.80 7.37 15.34
C PHE A 462 5.70 8.44 15.27
#